data_99bd8a1d60978789c426ed2b574bf9c6
#
_entry.id   99bd8a1d60978789c426ed2b574bf9c6
#
_cell.length_a   1.000
_cell.length_b   1.000
_cell.length_c   1.000
_cell.angle_alpha   90.00
_cell.angle_beta   90.00
_cell.angle_gamma   90.00
#
_symmetry.space_group_name_H-M   'P 1'
#
loop_
_entity.id
_entity.type
_entity.pdbx_description
1 polymer ?
#
loop_
_entity_poly.entity_id
_entity_poly.type
_entity_poly.pdbx_seq_one_letter_code
_entity_poly.pdbx_strand_id
1 'polypeptide(L)'
;MKSPYLRELLLGDSIHISSNISFDNLAPLSNYLGKPGNEGKGGLSIEEYKKRQAQHHIAEVKALLDTPNFINKSNRIYGYPNFICDTGGSICEVVNPDDPNDPVLNTLAENTLMVWIEGSSHHTDELIKRFDENPKPMCYDPGFLDLKWKEYLNINKCSVKDVDPDDFVRWTYSEAMAHRNPIYKSMASWGITVQADLILSLIHI
;
A
#
# COMPACT_ATOMS: atom_id res chain seq x y z
N MET A 1 20.35 -2.36 11.37
CA MET A 1 19.28 -2.87 10.48
C MET A 1 19.30 -2.06 9.19
N LYS A 2 19.27 -2.72 8.01
CA LYS A 2 19.55 -2.06 6.73
C LYS A 2 18.28 -1.54 6.01
N SER A 3 17.09 -1.97 6.42
CA SER A 3 15.81 -1.51 5.85
C SER A 3 15.18 -0.44 6.75
N PRO A 4 14.94 0.78 6.25
CA PRO A 4 14.23 1.81 6.99
C PRO A 4 12.83 1.37 7.39
N TYR A 5 12.11 0.71 6.49
CA TYR A 5 10.77 0.17 6.74
C TYR A 5 10.76 -0.79 7.94
N LEU A 6 11.63 -1.81 7.92
CA LEU A 6 11.73 -2.77 9.02
C LEU A 6 12.13 -2.09 10.33
N ARG A 7 13.04 -1.11 10.28
CA ARG A 7 13.45 -0.37 11.46
C ARG A 7 12.29 0.36 12.11
N GLU A 8 11.47 1.06 11.32
CA GLU A 8 10.32 1.79 11.85
C GLU A 8 9.25 0.86 12.42
N LEU A 9 8.98 -0.24 11.77
CA LEU A 9 8.04 -1.24 12.28
C LEU A 9 8.52 -1.83 13.61
N LEU A 10 9.84 -2.08 13.77
CA LEU A 10 10.41 -2.62 15.00
C LEU A 10 10.46 -1.60 16.14
N LEU A 11 10.70 -0.31 15.84
CA LEU A 11 10.70 0.75 16.84
C LEU A 11 9.30 1.02 17.41
N GLY A 12 8.26 0.61 16.70
CA GLY A 12 6.88 0.81 17.10
C GLY A 12 6.31 -0.19 18.12
N ASP A 13 7.11 -1.03 18.75
CA ASP A 13 6.71 -2.05 19.76
C ASP A 13 5.68 -3.09 19.28
N SER A 14 5.40 -3.17 17.98
CA SER A 14 4.22 -3.90 17.49
C SER A 14 4.56 -5.16 16.71
N ILE A 15 5.83 -5.44 16.42
CA ILE A 15 6.22 -6.62 15.66
C ILE A 15 7.07 -7.54 16.51
N HIS A 16 6.52 -8.69 16.85
CA HIS A 16 7.32 -9.88 17.10
C HIS A 16 7.78 -10.44 15.76
N ILE A 17 8.99 -10.08 15.33
CA ILE A 17 9.62 -10.77 14.20
C ILE A 17 9.94 -12.16 14.68
N SER A 18 9.12 -13.13 14.27
CA SER A 18 9.41 -14.53 14.50
C SER A 18 10.63 -14.96 13.66
N SER A 19 11.31 -16.00 14.08
CA SER A 19 12.40 -16.66 13.33
C SER A 19 11.98 -17.14 11.93
N ASN A 20 10.71 -17.07 11.60
CA ASN A 20 10.13 -17.52 10.33
C ASN A 20 10.13 -16.45 9.23
N ILE A 21 10.59 -15.22 9.50
CA ILE A 21 10.74 -14.19 8.47
C ILE A 21 12.05 -14.41 7.74
N SER A 22 11.94 -14.74 6.46
CA SER A 22 13.06 -14.83 5.52
C SER A 22 12.73 -14.02 4.27
N PHE A 23 13.71 -13.85 3.36
CA PHE A 23 13.44 -13.25 2.05
C PHE A 23 12.45 -14.05 1.21
N ASP A 24 12.33 -15.35 1.47
CA ASP A 24 11.39 -16.25 0.80
C ASP A 24 9.98 -16.22 1.44
N ASN A 25 9.86 -15.67 2.65
CA ASN A 25 8.61 -15.59 3.38
C ASN A 25 8.45 -14.25 4.09
N LEU A 26 7.92 -13.25 3.39
CA LEU A 26 7.60 -11.93 3.91
C LEU A 26 6.14 -11.80 4.37
N ALA A 27 5.35 -12.87 4.30
CA ALA A 27 3.94 -12.86 4.70
C ALA A 27 3.70 -12.31 6.12
N PRO A 28 4.53 -12.60 7.14
CA PRO A 28 4.37 -12.00 8.46
C PRO A 28 4.49 -10.48 8.47
N LEU A 29 5.27 -9.88 7.57
CA LEU A 29 5.38 -8.43 7.44
C LEU A 29 4.20 -7.83 6.69
N SER A 30 3.77 -8.46 5.59
CA SER A 30 2.61 -8.00 4.84
C SER A 30 1.31 -8.10 5.63
N ASN A 31 1.23 -9.01 6.58
CA ASN A 31 0.09 -9.17 7.49
C ASN A 31 0.15 -8.28 8.74
N TYR A 32 1.24 -7.52 8.93
CA TYR A 32 1.41 -6.65 10.10
C TYR A 32 0.25 -5.68 10.31
N LEU A 33 -0.24 -5.07 9.24
CA LEU A 33 -1.33 -4.09 9.32
C LEU A 33 -2.58 -4.68 9.99
N GLY A 34 -2.88 -5.95 9.73
CA GLY A 34 -4.12 -6.56 10.17
C GLY A 34 -5.33 -5.96 9.47
N LYS A 35 -6.51 -6.25 9.99
CA LYS A 35 -7.80 -5.77 9.49
C LYS A 35 -8.63 -5.27 10.67
N PRO A 36 -9.33 -4.13 10.57
CA PRO A 36 -10.14 -3.64 11.68
C PRO A 36 -11.43 -4.46 11.79
N GLY A 37 -11.84 -4.76 13.02
CA GLY A 37 -13.07 -5.50 13.27
C GLY A 37 -13.03 -6.29 14.57
N ASN A 38 -13.90 -7.26 14.67
CA ASN A 38 -14.05 -8.12 15.84
C ASN A 38 -12.77 -8.94 16.11
N GLU A 39 -12.17 -8.74 17.27
CA GLU A 39 -10.94 -9.44 17.68
C GLU A 39 -11.15 -10.95 17.80
N GLY A 40 -12.34 -11.41 18.19
CA GLY A 40 -12.71 -12.82 18.22
C GLY A 40 -12.78 -13.48 16.83
N LYS A 41 -12.84 -12.68 15.76
CA LYS A 41 -12.79 -13.12 14.37
C LYS A 41 -11.40 -12.85 13.71
N GLY A 42 -10.39 -12.57 14.53
CA GLY A 42 -9.04 -12.27 14.04
C GLY A 42 -8.83 -10.82 13.57
N GLY A 43 -9.76 -9.93 13.86
CA GLY A 43 -9.65 -8.50 13.63
C GLY A 43 -8.79 -7.79 14.67
N LEU A 44 -8.64 -6.48 14.50
CA LEU A 44 -8.04 -5.57 15.45
C LEU A 44 -9.06 -4.53 15.89
N SER A 45 -8.93 -4.02 17.12
CA SER A 45 -9.66 -2.81 17.47
C SER A 45 -9.30 -1.68 16.52
N ILE A 46 -10.23 -0.77 16.26
CA ILE A 46 -9.99 0.33 15.32
C ILE A 46 -8.82 1.23 15.79
N GLU A 47 -8.62 1.37 17.09
CA GLU A 47 -7.53 2.13 17.70
C GLU A 47 -6.17 1.47 17.42
N GLU A 48 -6.07 0.15 17.64
CA GLU A 48 -4.82 -0.59 17.34
C GLU A 48 -4.55 -0.60 15.84
N TYR A 49 -5.58 -0.76 15.03
CA TYR A 49 -5.44 -0.70 13.58
C TYR A 49 -4.93 0.67 13.12
N LYS A 50 -5.47 1.78 13.62
CA LYS A 50 -4.99 3.14 13.31
C LYS A 50 -3.54 3.36 13.74
N LYS A 51 -3.15 2.83 14.90
CA LYS A 51 -1.75 2.88 15.36
C LYS A 51 -0.82 2.19 14.37
N ARG A 52 -1.18 1.00 13.89
CA ARG A 52 -0.40 0.26 12.90
C ARG A 52 -0.38 0.95 11.54
N GLN A 53 -1.49 1.57 11.12
CA GLN A 53 -1.54 2.41 9.91
C GLN A 53 -0.52 3.56 9.99
N ALA A 54 -0.51 4.30 11.09
CA ALA A 54 0.44 5.41 11.28
C ALA A 54 1.90 4.95 11.21
N GLN A 55 2.23 3.80 11.81
CA GLN A 55 3.57 3.20 11.71
C GLN A 55 3.91 2.78 10.29
N HIS A 56 2.96 2.20 9.57
CA HIS A 56 3.13 1.80 8.18
C HIS A 56 3.40 3.01 7.28
N HIS A 57 2.64 4.10 7.42
CA HIS A 57 2.86 5.33 6.66
C HIS A 57 4.29 5.88 6.87
N ILE A 58 4.76 5.96 8.13
CA ILE A 58 6.12 6.41 8.43
C ILE A 58 7.16 5.48 7.78
N ALA A 59 6.96 4.16 7.88
CA ALA A 59 7.87 3.17 7.32
C ALA A 59 7.93 3.24 5.80
N GLU A 60 6.79 3.41 5.15
CA GLU A 60 6.68 3.53 3.69
C GLU A 60 7.35 4.81 3.17
N VAL A 61 7.04 5.96 3.76
CA VAL A 61 7.70 7.24 3.40
C VAL A 61 9.22 7.11 3.51
N LYS A 62 9.73 6.55 4.61
CA LYS A 62 11.18 6.37 4.78
C LYS A 62 11.78 5.38 3.79
N ALA A 63 11.06 4.34 3.41
CA ALA A 63 11.51 3.40 2.39
C ALA A 63 11.57 4.04 1.00
N LEU A 64 10.56 4.83 0.64
CA LEU A 64 10.51 5.56 -0.63
C LEU A 64 11.62 6.61 -0.72
N LEU A 65 11.87 7.37 0.33
CA LEU A 65 12.99 8.32 0.42
C LEU A 65 14.37 7.66 0.38
N ASP A 66 14.49 6.37 0.74
CA ASP A 66 15.76 5.62 0.67
C ASP A 66 16.02 4.99 -0.71
N THR A 67 15.11 5.17 -1.68
CA THR A 67 15.24 4.63 -3.05
C THR A 67 16.59 4.93 -3.71
N PRO A 68 17.15 6.15 -3.67
CA PRO A 68 18.47 6.43 -4.25
C PRO A 68 19.59 5.57 -3.65
N ASN A 69 19.53 5.29 -2.34
CA ASN A 69 20.48 4.41 -1.69
C ASN A 69 20.35 2.96 -2.14
N PHE A 70 19.14 2.48 -2.40
CA PHE A 70 18.92 1.14 -2.95
C PHE A 70 19.43 1.02 -4.37
N ILE A 71 19.20 2.02 -5.23
CA ILE A 71 19.76 2.08 -6.59
C ILE A 71 21.28 2.00 -6.54
N ASN A 72 21.93 2.83 -5.72
CA ASN A 72 23.39 2.84 -5.57
C ASN A 72 23.94 1.50 -5.04
N LYS A 73 23.26 0.88 -4.07
CA LYS A 73 23.65 -0.44 -3.54
C LYS A 73 23.49 -1.54 -4.58
N SER A 74 22.40 -1.53 -5.35
CA SER A 74 22.15 -2.50 -6.42
C SER A 74 23.28 -2.47 -7.46
N ASN A 75 23.64 -1.29 -7.93
CA ASN A 75 24.73 -1.12 -8.87
C ASN A 75 26.09 -1.54 -8.26
N ARG A 76 26.43 -1.03 -7.08
CA ARG A 76 27.73 -1.26 -6.43
C ARG A 76 27.98 -2.71 -6.03
N ILE A 77 26.93 -3.41 -5.53
CA ILE A 77 27.08 -4.77 -4.96
C ILE A 77 26.90 -5.82 -6.05
N TYR A 78 25.95 -5.63 -6.95
CA TYR A 78 25.55 -6.64 -7.93
C TYR A 78 25.87 -6.24 -9.38
N GLY A 79 26.28 -4.99 -9.63
CA GLY A 79 26.54 -4.49 -10.98
C GLY A 79 25.30 -4.42 -11.87
N TYR A 80 24.10 -4.40 -11.29
CA TYR A 80 22.86 -4.31 -12.06
C TYR A 80 22.71 -2.94 -12.69
N PRO A 81 22.53 -2.85 -14.01
CA PRO A 81 22.37 -1.58 -14.73
C PRO A 81 20.96 -1.00 -14.58
N ASN A 82 19.98 -1.82 -14.18
CA ASN A 82 18.59 -1.44 -14.05
C ASN A 82 18.07 -1.76 -12.64
N PHE A 83 17.21 -0.89 -12.12
CA PHE A 83 16.54 -1.05 -10.85
C PHE A 83 15.03 -0.81 -11.05
N ILE A 84 14.21 -1.72 -10.57
CA ILE A 84 12.75 -1.57 -10.59
C ILE A 84 12.31 -1.30 -9.16
N CYS A 85 11.67 -0.14 -8.95
CA CYS A 85 11.01 0.21 -7.69
C CYS A 85 9.51 -0.04 -7.86
N ASP A 86 9.02 -1.16 -7.37
CA ASP A 86 7.59 -1.47 -7.35
C ASP A 86 6.97 -0.84 -6.11
N THR A 87 5.97 0.01 -6.31
CA THR A 87 5.22 0.66 -5.24
C THR A 87 3.82 0.08 -5.16
N GLY A 88 3.38 -0.26 -3.95
CA GLY A 88 2.00 -0.67 -3.72
C GLY A 88 1.03 0.52 -3.81
N GLY A 89 -0.28 0.22 -3.80
CA GLY A 89 -1.32 1.26 -3.80
C GLY A 89 -1.31 2.19 -2.60
N SER A 90 -0.60 1.82 -1.53
CA SER A 90 -0.41 2.64 -0.33
C SER A 90 0.40 3.92 -0.56
N ILE A 91 1.14 4.04 -1.66
CA ILE A 91 1.81 5.30 -2.01
C ILE A 91 0.80 6.46 -2.09
N CYS A 92 -0.44 6.20 -2.54
CA CYS A 92 -1.50 7.22 -2.59
C CYS A 92 -1.87 7.80 -1.22
N GLU A 93 -1.58 7.09 -0.15
CA GLU A 93 -1.91 7.49 1.21
C GLU A 93 -0.80 8.33 1.89
N VAL A 94 0.35 8.45 1.24
CA VAL A 94 1.54 9.06 1.83
C VAL A 94 2.17 10.17 0.98
N VAL A 95 1.61 10.45 -0.21
CA VAL A 95 2.08 11.52 -1.10
C VAL A 95 0.97 12.52 -1.41
N ASN A 96 1.37 13.74 -1.74
CA ASN A 96 0.47 14.77 -2.28
C ASN A 96 0.96 15.19 -3.68
N PRO A 97 0.41 14.60 -4.76
CA PRO A 97 0.88 14.91 -6.12
C PRO A 97 0.57 16.33 -6.59
N ASP A 98 -0.31 17.05 -5.90
CA ASP A 98 -0.64 18.44 -6.19
C ASP A 98 0.33 19.43 -5.49
N ASP A 99 1.20 18.94 -4.59
CA ASP A 99 2.27 19.71 -3.99
C ASP A 99 3.58 19.52 -4.80
N PRO A 100 4.05 20.55 -5.51
CA PRO A 100 5.31 20.45 -6.28
C PRO A 100 6.54 20.25 -5.39
N ASN A 101 6.42 20.38 -4.08
CA ASN A 101 7.49 20.16 -3.11
C ASN A 101 7.32 18.85 -2.33
N ASP A 102 6.42 17.95 -2.73
CA ASP A 102 6.29 16.65 -2.07
C ASP A 102 7.65 15.92 -2.07
N PRO A 103 8.21 15.61 -0.89
CA PRO A 103 9.58 15.09 -0.80
C PRO A 103 9.72 13.69 -1.37
N VAL A 104 8.66 12.87 -1.31
CA VAL A 104 8.67 11.50 -1.82
C VAL A 104 8.63 11.52 -3.34
N LEU A 105 7.69 12.27 -3.92
CA LEU A 105 7.54 12.37 -5.38
C LEU A 105 8.76 13.02 -6.02
N ASN A 106 9.33 14.07 -5.42
CA ASN A 106 10.59 14.67 -5.88
C ASN A 106 11.72 13.64 -5.86
N THR A 107 11.90 12.91 -4.75
CA THR A 107 12.95 11.90 -4.64
C THR A 107 12.79 10.80 -5.71
N LEU A 108 11.57 10.33 -5.94
CA LEU A 108 11.31 9.31 -6.95
C LEU A 108 11.54 9.85 -8.37
N ALA A 109 10.99 11.02 -8.71
CA ALA A 109 11.11 11.62 -10.04
C ALA A 109 12.56 11.98 -10.42
N GLU A 110 13.38 12.41 -9.45
CA GLU A 110 14.79 12.71 -9.66
C GLU A 110 15.66 11.47 -9.89
N ASN A 111 15.25 10.30 -9.38
CA ASN A 111 16.08 9.10 -9.36
C ASN A 111 15.53 7.93 -10.17
N THR A 112 14.27 8.00 -10.61
CA THR A 112 13.59 6.95 -11.38
C THR A 112 12.73 7.55 -12.49
N LEU A 113 12.38 6.74 -13.47
CA LEU A 113 11.27 7.04 -14.38
C LEU A 113 9.99 6.50 -13.72
N MET A 114 9.13 7.40 -13.25
CA MET A 114 7.82 7.02 -12.72
C MET A 114 6.92 6.57 -13.87
N VAL A 115 6.32 5.39 -13.71
CA VAL A 115 5.42 4.80 -14.71
C VAL A 115 4.11 4.44 -14.04
N TRP A 116 3.03 5.09 -14.45
CA TRP A 116 1.70 4.65 -14.09
C TRP A 116 1.16 3.68 -15.14
N ILE A 117 0.82 2.47 -14.70
CA ILE A 117 0.16 1.47 -15.54
C ILE A 117 -1.34 1.65 -15.36
N GLU A 118 -1.97 2.34 -16.31
CA GLU A 118 -3.40 2.62 -16.30
C GLU A 118 -4.18 1.39 -16.76
N GLY A 119 -4.99 0.85 -15.84
CA GLY A 119 -5.93 -0.24 -16.13
C GLY A 119 -7.28 0.28 -16.65
N SER A 120 -7.99 -0.54 -17.41
CA SER A 120 -9.38 -0.32 -17.76
C SER A 120 -10.33 -0.71 -16.60
N SER A 121 -11.65 -0.43 -16.77
CA SER A 121 -12.67 -0.90 -15.82
C SER A 121 -12.63 -2.42 -15.64
N HIS A 122 -12.40 -3.17 -16.72
CA HIS A 122 -12.25 -4.62 -16.65
C HIS A 122 -11.10 -5.06 -15.73
N HIS A 123 -9.95 -4.39 -15.77
CA HIS A 123 -8.84 -4.68 -14.86
C HIS A 123 -9.24 -4.38 -13.41
N THR A 124 -9.97 -3.30 -13.17
CA THR A 124 -10.49 -2.96 -11.83
C THR A 124 -11.43 -4.05 -11.31
N ASP A 125 -12.36 -4.51 -12.13
CA ASP A 125 -13.30 -5.57 -11.78
C ASP A 125 -12.58 -6.89 -11.42
N GLU A 126 -11.57 -7.27 -12.20
CA GLU A 126 -10.75 -8.46 -11.92
C GLU A 126 -9.90 -8.30 -10.64
N LEU A 127 -9.42 -7.10 -10.33
CA LEU A 127 -8.72 -6.83 -9.06
C LEU A 127 -9.68 -6.96 -7.88
N ILE A 128 -10.88 -6.41 -7.97
CA ILE A 128 -11.92 -6.52 -6.92
C ILE A 128 -12.26 -7.99 -6.70
N LYS A 129 -12.55 -8.73 -7.76
CA LYS A 129 -12.86 -10.16 -7.68
C LYS A 129 -11.76 -10.97 -6.98
N ARG A 130 -10.49 -10.77 -7.36
CA ARG A 130 -9.36 -11.45 -6.71
C ARG A 130 -9.20 -11.05 -5.25
N PHE A 131 -9.49 -9.80 -4.92
CA PHE A 131 -9.45 -9.33 -3.54
C PHE A 131 -10.58 -9.95 -2.71
N ASP A 132 -11.78 -10.08 -3.26
CA ASP A 132 -12.92 -10.72 -2.60
C ASP A 132 -12.66 -12.18 -2.27
N GLU A 133 -11.94 -12.90 -3.14
CA GLU A 133 -11.55 -14.29 -2.90
C GLU A 133 -10.54 -14.43 -1.74
N ASN A 134 -9.63 -13.46 -1.58
CA ASN A 134 -8.60 -13.48 -0.56
C ASN A 134 -8.29 -12.06 -0.04
N PRO A 135 -9.16 -11.50 0.81
CA PRO A 135 -9.00 -10.13 1.31
C PRO A 135 -7.74 -9.99 2.17
N LYS A 136 -6.93 -9.00 1.84
CA LYS A 136 -5.66 -8.71 2.49
C LYS A 136 -5.76 -7.47 3.38
N PRO A 137 -4.84 -7.33 4.35
CA PRO A 137 -4.69 -6.06 5.05
C PRO A 137 -4.49 -4.89 4.07
N MET A 138 -5.18 -3.80 4.33
CA MET A 138 -5.13 -2.57 3.52
C MET A 138 -4.51 -1.43 4.31
N CYS A 139 -3.87 -0.52 3.60
CA CYS A 139 -3.46 0.78 4.13
C CYS A 139 -4.44 1.83 3.61
N TYR A 140 -4.84 2.76 4.45
CA TYR A 140 -5.81 3.81 4.11
C TYR A 140 -5.32 5.17 4.57
N ASP A 141 -5.71 6.22 3.86
CA ASP A 141 -5.67 7.57 4.42
C ASP A 141 -6.47 7.65 5.72
N PRO A 142 -5.97 8.34 6.76
CA PRO A 142 -6.66 8.41 8.06
C PRO A 142 -8.07 8.97 7.98
N GLY A 143 -8.28 10.01 7.16
CA GLY A 143 -9.60 10.63 6.98
C GLY A 143 -10.57 9.72 6.23
N PHE A 144 -10.07 9.06 5.18
CA PHE A 144 -10.84 8.05 4.45
C PHE A 144 -11.25 6.89 5.37
N LEU A 145 -10.33 6.37 6.15
CA LEU A 145 -10.62 5.29 7.11
C LEU A 145 -11.71 5.70 8.12
N ASP A 146 -11.59 6.89 8.70
CA ASP A 146 -12.55 7.39 9.68
C ASP A 146 -13.96 7.56 9.11
N LEU A 147 -14.02 8.06 7.88
CA LEU A 147 -15.28 8.21 7.15
C LEU A 147 -15.90 6.82 6.87
N LYS A 148 -15.12 5.93 6.25
CA LYS A 148 -15.60 4.62 5.81
C LYS A 148 -15.93 3.69 6.99
N TRP A 149 -15.22 3.77 8.10
CA TRP A 149 -15.56 3.04 9.31
C TRP A 149 -16.94 3.42 9.85
N LYS A 150 -17.22 4.72 9.96
CA LYS A 150 -18.52 5.22 10.42
C LYS A 150 -19.65 4.86 9.43
N GLU A 151 -19.38 4.98 8.15
CA GLU A 151 -20.31 4.64 7.08
C GLU A 151 -20.69 3.15 7.11
N TYR A 152 -19.71 2.26 7.24
CA TYR A 152 -19.91 0.81 7.33
C TYR A 152 -20.80 0.44 8.52
N LEU A 153 -20.50 0.96 9.72
CA LEU A 153 -21.30 0.71 10.92
C LEU A 153 -22.75 1.19 10.76
N ASN A 154 -22.94 2.34 10.13
CA ASN A 154 -24.27 2.92 9.92
C ASN A 154 -25.09 2.11 8.89
N ILE A 155 -24.50 1.76 7.75
CA ILE A 155 -25.16 1.00 6.69
C ILE A 155 -25.58 -0.39 7.19
N ASN A 156 -24.67 -1.08 7.88
CA ASN A 156 -24.91 -2.42 8.38
C ASN A 156 -25.66 -2.44 9.72
N LYS A 157 -25.94 -1.28 10.34
CA LYS A 157 -26.59 -1.16 11.64
C LYS A 157 -25.97 -2.04 12.71
N CYS A 158 -24.65 -2.18 12.68
CA CYS A 158 -23.89 -3.06 13.57
C CYS A 158 -23.03 -2.25 14.56
N SER A 159 -22.67 -2.88 15.67
CA SER A 159 -21.69 -2.32 16.60
C SER A 159 -20.26 -2.68 16.16
N VAL A 160 -19.27 -1.99 16.72
CA VAL A 160 -17.85 -2.28 16.47
C VAL A 160 -17.50 -3.76 16.70
N LYS A 161 -18.15 -4.40 17.69
CA LYS A 161 -17.91 -5.81 18.06
C LYS A 161 -18.50 -6.80 17.05
N ASP A 162 -19.37 -6.35 16.17
CA ASP A 162 -20.05 -7.21 15.20
C ASP A 162 -19.36 -7.20 13.84
N VAL A 163 -18.44 -6.23 13.61
CA VAL A 163 -17.77 -6.08 12.33
C VAL A 163 -16.90 -7.29 12.01
N ASP A 164 -17.21 -7.96 10.91
CA ASP A 164 -16.31 -8.95 10.34
C ASP A 164 -15.14 -8.26 9.65
N PRO A 165 -13.87 -8.59 10.00
CA PRO A 165 -12.71 -7.92 9.45
C PRO A 165 -12.58 -8.09 7.93
N ASP A 166 -12.92 -9.25 7.41
CA ASP A 166 -12.83 -9.55 5.99
C ASP A 166 -13.92 -8.84 5.21
N ASP A 167 -15.14 -8.80 5.75
CA ASP A 167 -16.26 -8.10 5.11
C ASP A 167 -16.02 -6.59 5.06
N PHE A 168 -15.44 -6.01 6.12
CA PHE A 168 -15.09 -4.60 6.11
C PHE A 168 -14.06 -4.27 5.02
N VAL A 169 -12.97 -5.05 4.91
CA VAL A 169 -11.94 -4.74 3.91
C VAL A 169 -12.41 -5.06 2.49
N ARG A 170 -13.30 -6.05 2.27
CA ARG A 170 -13.95 -6.27 0.97
C ARG A 170 -14.78 -5.07 0.57
N TRP A 171 -15.65 -4.62 1.48
CA TRP A 171 -16.52 -3.47 1.21
C TRP A 171 -15.72 -2.20 0.93
N THR A 172 -14.65 -1.94 1.68
CA THR A 172 -13.81 -0.74 1.49
C THR A 172 -12.89 -0.82 0.30
N TYR A 173 -12.62 -1.99 -0.28
CA TYR A 173 -11.65 -2.14 -1.36
C TYR A 173 -12.05 -1.38 -2.63
N SER A 174 -13.28 -1.55 -3.09
CA SER A 174 -13.79 -0.82 -4.27
C SER A 174 -13.82 0.71 -4.04
N GLU A 175 -14.18 1.12 -2.83
CA GLU A 175 -14.18 2.52 -2.42
C GLU A 175 -12.74 3.10 -2.40
N ALA A 176 -11.78 2.32 -1.89
CA ALA A 176 -10.37 2.71 -1.88
C ALA A 176 -9.80 2.80 -3.31
N MET A 177 -10.18 1.90 -4.21
CA MET A 177 -9.79 1.99 -5.62
C MET A 177 -10.32 3.28 -6.27
N ALA A 178 -11.59 3.63 -6.02
CA ALA A 178 -12.19 4.87 -6.49
C ALA A 178 -11.50 6.11 -5.89
N HIS A 179 -11.16 6.07 -4.60
CA HIS A 179 -10.44 7.14 -3.89
C HIS A 179 -9.03 7.37 -4.48
N ARG A 180 -8.30 6.30 -4.78
CA ARG A 180 -6.92 6.34 -5.28
C ARG A 180 -6.78 6.74 -6.74
N ASN A 181 -7.79 6.44 -7.55
CA ASN A 181 -7.72 6.68 -9.00
C ASN A 181 -7.38 8.14 -9.38
N PRO A 182 -8.01 9.19 -8.82
CA PRO A 182 -7.62 10.57 -9.10
C PRO A 182 -6.19 10.89 -8.63
N ILE A 183 -5.71 10.27 -7.53
CA ILE A 183 -4.36 10.46 -7.01
C ILE A 183 -3.33 9.86 -7.97
N TYR A 184 -3.56 8.64 -8.48
CA TYR A 184 -2.72 8.04 -9.52
C TYR A 184 -2.67 8.91 -10.78
N LYS A 185 -3.82 9.42 -11.21
CA LYS A 185 -3.91 10.30 -12.38
C LYS A 185 -3.12 11.60 -12.18
N SER A 186 -3.15 12.17 -10.98
CA SER A 186 -2.34 13.34 -10.65
C SER A 186 -0.85 12.99 -10.59
N MET A 187 -0.48 11.85 -9.97
CA MET A 187 0.90 11.36 -9.96
C MET A 187 1.47 11.09 -11.36
N ALA A 188 0.63 10.78 -12.35
CA ALA A 188 1.08 10.58 -13.74
C ALA A 188 1.78 11.81 -14.33
N SER A 189 1.49 13.02 -13.83
CA SER A 189 2.19 14.25 -14.24
C SER A 189 3.67 14.28 -13.84
N TRP A 190 4.08 13.44 -12.89
CA TRP A 190 5.47 13.28 -12.44
C TRP A 190 6.27 12.27 -13.27
N GLY A 191 5.65 11.61 -14.24
CA GLY A 191 6.27 10.57 -15.04
C GLY A 191 5.55 10.34 -16.35
N ILE A 192 5.29 9.07 -16.66
CA ILE A 192 4.57 8.65 -17.87
C ILE A 192 3.41 7.71 -17.53
N THR A 193 2.41 7.70 -18.40
CA THR A 193 1.31 6.74 -18.34
C THR A 193 1.44 5.71 -19.45
N VAL A 194 1.24 4.43 -19.10
CA VAL A 194 1.20 3.32 -20.05
C VAL A 194 -0.07 2.53 -19.85
N GLN A 195 -0.76 2.20 -20.93
CA GLN A 195 -1.97 1.38 -20.87
C GLN A 195 -1.62 -0.08 -20.57
N ALA A 196 -2.30 -0.69 -19.60
CA ALA A 196 -2.04 -2.08 -19.18
C ALA A 196 -2.13 -3.07 -20.35
N ASP A 197 -3.10 -2.89 -21.24
CA ASP A 197 -3.30 -3.75 -22.42
C ASP A 197 -2.10 -3.74 -23.39
N LEU A 198 -1.40 -2.59 -23.49
CA LEU A 198 -0.21 -2.49 -24.35
C LEU A 198 0.98 -3.26 -23.76
N ILE A 199 1.15 -3.26 -22.43
CA ILE A 199 2.22 -4.02 -21.79
C ILE A 199 2.00 -5.51 -21.96
N LEU A 200 0.78 -5.99 -21.77
CA LEU A 200 0.45 -7.40 -21.92
C LEU A 200 0.65 -7.89 -23.35
N SER A 201 0.40 -7.05 -24.35
CA SER A 201 0.63 -7.41 -25.75
C SER A 201 2.11 -7.54 -26.12
N LEU A 202 3.01 -6.87 -25.39
CA LEU A 202 4.46 -6.94 -25.59
C LEU A 202 5.13 -8.16 -24.94
N ILE A 203 4.47 -8.78 -23.96
CA ILE A 203 5.01 -9.98 -23.27
C ILE A 203 4.79 -11.25 -24.10
N HIS A 204 3.92 -11.20 -25.10
CA HIS A 204 3.59 -12.35 -25.97
C HIS A 204 4.35 -12.31 -27.33
N ILE A 205 5.33 -11.45 -27.49
CA ILE A 205 6.31 -11.45 -28.57
C ILE A 205 7.59 -12.13 -28.07
#